data_f4cd78cf40a9087633c04b235861fc93
#
_entry.id   f4cd78cf40a9087633c04b235861fc93
#
_cell.length_a   1.000
_cell.length_b   1.000
_cell.length_c   1.000
_cell.angle_alpha   90.00
_cell.angle_beta   90.00
_cell.angle_gamma   90.00
#
_symmetry.space_group_name_H-M   'P 1'
#
loop_
_entity.id
_entity.type
_entity.pdbx_description
1 polymer ?
#
loop_
_entity_poly.entity_id
_entity_poly.type
_entity_poly.pdbx_seq_one_letter_code
_entity_poly.pdbx_strand_id
1 'polypeptide(L)'
;MRWRRVIVTIEMGADSYDIQADEQSSILHTLQILAECSMLPISMEELPQTVYSIRKKRWIPVNNSYRENRIYQGDVLRIERGK
;
A
#
# COMPACT_ATOMS: atom_id res chain seq x y z
N MET A 1 -2.55 10.56 -22.93
CA MET A 1 -1.68 10.05 -21.87
C MET A 1 -2.21 8.73 -21.34
N ARG A 2 -1.35 7.76 -21.22
CA ARG A 2 -1.73 6.47 -20.67
C ARG A 2 -1.34 6.39 -19.23
N TRP A 3 -2.25 5.89 -18.41
CA TRP A 3 -1.86 5.50 -17.08
C TRP A 3 -2.12 4.02 -16.90
N ARG A 4 -1.29 3.46 -16.07
CA ARG A 4 -1.39 2.06 -15.74
C ARG A 4 -1.92 1.92 -14.34
N ARG A 5 -2.75 0.92 -14.18
CA ARG A 5 -3.24 0.53 -12.87
C ARG A 5 -2.52 -0.71 -12.43
N VAL A 6 -2.27 -0.76 -11.14
CA VAL A 6 -1.64 -1.91 -10.53
C VAL A 6 -2.61 -2.47 -9.49
N ILE A 7 -2.78 -3.78 -9.51
CA ILE A 7 -3.63 -4.46 -8.53
C ILE A 7 -2.71 -5.09 -7.50
N VAL A 8 -2.85 -4.65 -6.26
CA VAL A 8 -2.04 -5.16 -5.15
C VAL A 8 -2.96 -5.50 -4.00
N THR A 9 -2.46 -6.33 -3.10
CA THR A 9 -3.18 -6.66 -1.86
C THR A 9 -2.55 -5.86 -0.73
N ILE A 10 -3.37 -5.15 0.02
CA ILE A 10 -2.94 -4.48 1.25
C ILE A 10 -3.35 -5.38 2.40
N GLU A 11 -2.41 -5.78 3.22
CA GLU A 11 -2.63 -6.73 4.30
C GLU A 11 -2.24 -6.12 5.62
N MET A 12 -3.10 -6.30 6.63
CA MET A 12 -2.82 -5.86 7.99
C MET A 12 -3.45 -6.86 8.95
N GLY A 13 -2.61 -7.64 9.63
CA GLY A 13 -3.09 -8.71 10.49
C GLY A 13 -3.92 -9.70 9.70
N ALA A 14 -5.15 -9.94 10.14
CA ALA A 14 -6.06 -10.86 9.46
C ALA A 14 -6.85 -10.19 8.34
N ASP A 15 -6.74 -8.87 8.21
CA ASP A 15 -7.47 -8.13 7.19
C ASP A 15 -6.65 -7.99 5.93
N SER A 16 -7.26 -8.20 4.78
CA SER A 16 -6.58 -7.99 3.52
C SER A 16 -7.58 -7.48 2.48
N TYR A 17 -7.11 -6.61 1.62
CA TYR A 17 -7.93 -5.98 0.59
C TYR A 17 -7.17 -5.94 -0.72
N ASP A 18 -7.81 -6.41 -1.79
CA ASP A 18 -7.26 -6.24 -3.12
C ASP A 18 -7.69 -4.87 -3.62
N ILE A 19 -6.73 -4.07 -4.01
CA ILE A 19 -7.01 -2.73 -4.49
C ILE A 19 -6.43 -2.51 -5.86
N GLN A 20 -7.03 -1.58 -6.57
CA GLN A 20 -6.55 -1.15 -7.86
C GLN A 20 -6.11 0.31 -7.71
N ALA A 21 -4.86 0.57 -8.01
CA ALA A 21 -4.29 1.90 -7.85
C ALA A 21 -3.60 2.36 -9.13
N ASP A 22 -3.51 3.67 -9.28
CA ASP A 22 -2.70 4.25 -10.35
C ASP A 22 -1.23 4.05 -9.97
N GLU A 23 -0.43 3.53 -10.88
CA GLU A 23 0.98 3.26 -10.59
C GLU A 23 1.76 4.53 -10.24
N GLN A 24 1.27 5.68 -10.64
CA GLN A 24 1.93 6.96 -10.34
C GLN A 24 1.51 7.55 -9.01
N SER A 25 0.48 7.01 -8.38
CA SER A 25 0.08 7.47 -7.06
C SER A 25 0.97 6.84 -5.99
N SER A 26 1.06 7.51 -4.83
CA SER A 26 1.86 6.97 -3.73
C SER A 26 1.12 5.84 -3.02
N ILE A 27 1.88 4.97 -2.40
CA ILE A 27 1.28 3.93 -1.56
C ILE A 27 0.56 4.59 -0.39
N LEU A 28 1.12 5.67 0.14
CA LEU A 28 0.50 6.43 1.22
C LEU A 28 -0.91 6.89 0.85
N HIS A 29 -1.11 7.34 -0.38
CA HIS A 29 -2.43 7.77 -0.83
C HIS A 29 -3.46 6.65 -0.71
N THR A 30 -3.08 5.45 -1.10
CA THR A 30 -3.94 4.27 -0.95
C THR A 30 -4.27 4.01 0.51
N LEU A 31 -3.26 4.07 1.38
CA LEU A 31 -3.48 3.82 2.81
C LEU A 31 -4.39 4.88 3.42
N GLN A 32 -4.25 6.12 2.98
CA GLN A 32 -5.12 7.20 3.45
C GLN A 32 -6.57 6.95 3.08
N ILE A 33 -6.82 6.52 1.85
CA ILE A 33 -8.19 6.20 1.41
C ILE A 33 -8.77 5.07 2.24
N LEU A 34 -8.00 4.01 2.45
CA LEU A 34 -8.45 2.86 3.22
C LEU A 34 -8.74 3.24 4.68
N ALA A 35 -7.92 4.10 5.25
CA ALA A 35 -8.13 4.57 6.62
C ALA A 35 -9.37 5.44 6.72
N GLU A 36 -9.58 6.35 5.76
CA GLU A 36 -10.76 7.22 5.74
C GLU A 36 -12.05 6.42 5.58
N CYS A 37 -12.00 5.34 4.82
CA CYS A 37 -13.17 4.48 4.60
C CYS A 37 -13.35 3.46 5.73
N SER A 38 -12.53 3.53 6.76
CA SER A 38 -12.56 2.60 7.90
C SER A 38 -12.34 1.15 7.49
N MET A 39 -11.67 0.94 6.37
CA MET A 39 -11.35 -0.42 5.92
C MET A 39 -10.15 -0.98 6.66
N LEU A 40 -9.24 -0.10 7.10
CA LEU A 40 -8.11 -0.51 7.93
C LEU A 40 -8.33 -0.02 9.35
N PRO A 41 -7.98 -0.81 10.36
CA PRO A 41 -8.18 -0.44 11.76
C PRO A 41 -7.08 0.47 12.29
N ILE A 42 -6.77 1.53 11.55
CA ILE A 42 -5.79 2.54 11.94
C ILE A 42 -6.33 3.92 11.60
N SER A 43 -5.91 4.91 12.36
CA SER A 43 -6.27 6.29 12.08
C SER A 43 -5.29 6.90 11.09
N MET A 44 -5.67 8.04 10.51
CA MET A 44 -4.80 8.78 9.60
C MET A 44 -3.47 9.15 10.24
N GLU A 45 -3.47 9.37 11.55
CA GLU A 45 -2.28 9.78 12.28
C GLU A 45 -1.33 8.62 12.56
N GLU A 46 -1.83 7.40 12.42
CA GLU A 46 -1.06 6.19 12.70
C GLU A 46 -0.54 5.50 11.45
N LEU A 47 -0.70 6.12 10.29
CA LEU A 47 -0.28 5.51 9.03
C LEU A 47 1.22 5.26 9.04
N PRO A 48 1.66 4.09 8.56
CA PRO A 48 3.07 3.72 8.59
C PRO A 48 3.87 4.50 7.56
N GLN A 49 5.16 4.60 7.78
CA GLN A 49 6.08 5.22 6.83
C GLN A 49 6.61 4.20 5.82
N THR A 50 6.54 2.93 6.17
CA THR A 50 6.99 1.85 5.29
C THR A 50 6.00 0.70 5.35
N VAL A 51 5.96 -0.08 4.26
CA VAL A 51 5.22 -1.34 4.21
C VAL A 51 6.16 -2.42 3.71
N TYR A 52 5.87 -3.66 4.06
CA TYR A 52 6.69 -4.78 3.63
C TYR A 52 6.15 -5.37 2.34
N SER A 53 6.97 -5.39 1.29
CA SER A 53 6.61 -6.04 0.04
C SER A 53 6.97 -7.52 0.13
N ILE A 54 5.96 -8.38 0.04
CA ILE A 54 6.17 -9.83 0.11
C ILE A 54 7.00 -10.29 -1.10
N ARG A 55 6.70 -9.74 -2.26
CA ARG A 55 7.36 -10.16 -3.50
C ARG A 55 8.82 -9.72 -3.54
N LYS A 56 9.10 -8.49 -3.07
CA LYS A 56 10.46 -7.96 -3.06
C LYS A 56 11.24 -8.34 -1.81
N LYS A 57 10.54 -8.82 -0.78
CA LYS A 57 11.12 -9.24 0.50
C LYS A 57 11.90 -8.12 1.17
N ARG A 58 11.33 -6.92 1.15
CA ARG A 58 11.94 -5.77 1.80
C ARG A 58 10.90 -4.72 2.16
N TRP A 59 11.28 -3.82 3.04
CA TRP A 59 10.47 -2.67 3.42
C TRP A 59 10.59 -1.59 2.37
N ILE A 60 9.47 -0.99 2.00
CA ILE A 60 9.46 0.07 1.01
C ILE A 60 8.78 1.31 1.57
N PRO A 61 9.24 2.51 1.17
CA PRO A 61 8.64 3.75 1.67
C PRO A 61 7.29 4.01 1.02
N VAL A 62 6.33 4.42 1.84
CA VAL A 62 4.97 4.67 1.33
C VAL A 62 4.85 6.01 0.62
N ASN A 63 5.79 6.93 0.83
CA ASN A 63 5.75 8.25 0.21
C ASN A 63 6.03 8.22 -1.28
N ASN A 64 6.68 7.20 -1.76
CA ASN A 64 6.98 7.04 -3.18
C ASN A 64 5.83 6.35 -3.89
N SER A 65 5.75 6.54 -5.20
CA SER A 65 4.70 5.92 -6.00
C SER A 65 4.93 4.41 -6.12
N TYR A 66 3.90 3.71 -6.55
CA TYR A 66 4.02 2.29 -6.88
C TYR A 66 5.10 2.09 -7.92
N ARG A 67 5.12 2.95 -8.93
CA ARG A 67 6.11 2.86 -10.00
C ARG A 67 7.53 3.08 -9.49
N GLU A 68 7.75 4.09 -8.66
CA GLU A 68 9.07 4.37 -8.10
C GLU A 68 9.57 3.23 -7.23
N ASN A 69 8.67 2.58 -6.52
CA ASN A 69 9.00 1.43 -5.69
C ASN A 69 9.07 0.13 -6.49
N ARG A 70 8.76 0.19 -7.79
CA ARG A 70 8.73 -0.97 -8.68
C ARG A 70 7.78 -2.05 -8.17
N ILE A 71 6.63 -1.62 -7.69
CA ILE A 71 5.59 -2.53 -7.26
C ILE A 71 4.76 -2.90 -8.48
N TYR A 72 4.63 -4.19 -8.72
CA TYR A 72 3.92 -4.69 -9.89
C TYR A 72 2.69 -5.47 -9.48
N GLN A 73 1.93 -5.84 -10.49
CA GLN A 73 0.69 -6.58 -10.35
C GLN A 73 0.87 -7.81 -9.45
N GLY A 74 -0.02 -7.96 -8.49
CA GLY A 74 -0.04 -9.15 -7.65
C GLY A 74 0.85 -9.11 -6.41
N ASP A 75 1.53 -7.99 -6.15
CA ASP A 75 2.32 -7.88 -4.94
C ASP A 75 1.40 -7.77 -3.72
N VAL A 76 1.90 -8.18 -2.59
CA VAL A 76 1.22 -8.03 -1.30
C VAL A 76 2.04 -7.09 -0.43
N LEU A 77 1.40 -6.02 0.01
CA LEU A 77 2.04 -5.00 0.85
C LEU A 77 1.49 -5.15 2.26
N ARG A 78 2.35 -5.52 3.18
CA ARG A 78 1.95 -5.80 4.56
C ARG A 78 2.23 -4.62 5.45
N ILE A 79 1.22 -4.22 6.21
CA ILE A 79 1.35 -3.19 7.24
C ILE A 79 1.59 -3.89 8.55
N GLU A 80 2.66 -3.50 9.26
CA GLU A 80 2.92 -4.02 10.59
C GLU A 80 2.88 -2.88 11.59
N ARG A 81 2.06 -3.04 12.62
CA ARG A 81 1.93 -2.04 13.67
C ARG A 81 3.16 -2.07 14.55
N GLY A 82 3.56 -0.88 15.01
CA GLY A 82 4.70 -0.77 15.90
C GLY A 82 6.05 -0.70 15.18
N LYS A 83 6.01 -0.59 13.86
CA LYS A 83 7.23 -0.50 13.05
C LYS A 83 7.47 0.89 12.52
#